data_9a45df9f1d34bfc4592920666db146b9
#
_entry.id   9a45df9f1d34bfc4592920666db146b9
#
_cell.length_a   1.000
_cell.length_b   1.000
_cell.length_c   1.000
_cell.angle_alpha   90.00
_cell.angle_beta   90.00
_cell.angle_gamma   90.00
#
_symmetry.space_group_name_H-M   'P 1'
#
loop_
_entity.id
_entity.type
_entity.pdbx_description
1 polymer ?
#
loop_
_entity_poly.entity_id
_entity_poly.type
_entity_poly.pdbx_seq_one_letter_code
_entity_poly.pdbx_strand_id
1 'polypeptide(L)'
;MKSKQWFRLPAVLLTACLILAPTSAQVLTNLKQCKLVDTGWSDGDSFQIQISEAQLHTIRPYGSGCIKWHVRDDTDARRLRAQRQYFGISEWDGSPQVSIQAAKELGESAAKEVTSALRKPFEVHTAFADARGDGKYKRVYAFVTTAEGEDLSERLIRLGLARAFGVYRERPAGSSANDYRAFLQDVELQSAKRGIGAWAKTNWDLLPKERQTERQETEELGLAAGQPKLQPGKKINPNTAARDELLLLPGVGEMTANRIIQARPFRQAKDLLNVEGIGPKTLERLNPFLQLP
;
A
#
# COMPACT_ATOMS: atom_id res chain seq x y z
N MET A 1 84.75 2.61 -5.07
CA MET A 1 83.54 1.78 -5.06
C MET A 1 82.51 2.41 -4.10
N LYS A 2 81.47 3.06 -4.59
CA LYS A 2 80.46 3.75 -3.77
C LYS A 2 79.19 2.91 -3.82
N SER A 3 78.77 2.36 -2.68
CA SER A 3 77.52 1.61 -2.48
C SER A 3 76.37 2.55 -2.42
N LYS A 4 75.33 2.36 -3.32
CA LYS A 4 74.06 3.07 -3.28
C LYS A 4 73.12 2.34 -2.31
N GLN A 5 72.77 2.97 -1.21
CA GLN A 5 71.69 2.57 -0.32
C GLN A 5 70.38 2.99 -0.94
N TRP A 6 69.46 2.02 -1.12
CA TRP A 6 68.05 2.25 -1.53
C TRP A 6 67.19 2.38 -0.28
N PHE A 7 66.69 3.57 -0.06
CA PHE A 7 65.64 3.80 0.95
C PHE A 7 64.31 3.24 0.43
N ARG A 8 63.79 2.24 1.11
CA ARG A 8 62.42 1.76 0.92
C ARG A 8 61.49 2.59 1.79
N LEU A 9 60.58 3.37 1.19
CA LEU A 9 59.45 4.02 1.85
C LEU A 9 58.36 2.97 2.12
N PRO A 10 57.71 2.95 3.32
CA PRO A 10 56.58 2.07 3.58
C PRO A 10 55.33 2.61 2.88
N ALA A 11 54.66 1.75 2.12
CA ALA A 11 53.34 2.05 1.55
C ALA A 11 52.32 2.08 2.67
N VAL A 12 51.81 3.26 2.98
CA VAL A 12 50.66 3.43 3.87
C VAL A 12 49.39 3.08 3.07
N LEU A 13 48.81 1.91 3.36
CA LEU A 13 47.50 1.53 2.87
C LEU A 13 46.45 2.39 3.61
N LEU A 14 45.96 3.43 2.93
CA LEU A 14 44.76 4.14 3.36
C LEU A 14 43.56 3.25 3.12
N THR A 15 43.11 2.58 4.17
CA THR A 15 41.82 1.88 4.14
C THR A 15 40.70 2.93 4.17
N ALA A 16 40.17 3.26 3.01
CA ALA A 16 39.00 4.10 2.91
C ALA A 16 37.78 3.30 3.46
N CYS A 17 37.43 3.60 4.69
CA CYS A 17 36.18 3.12 5.29
C CYS A 17 35.04 3.86 4.59
N LEU A 18 34.43 3.24 3.55
CA LEU A 18 33.17 3.72 2.99
C LEU A 18 32.10 3.56 4.08
N ILE A 19 31.81 4.64 4.77
CA ILE A 19 30.62 4.76 5.61
C ILE A 19 29.45 4.80 4.63
N LEU A 20 28.82 3.62 4.39
CA LEU A 20 27.50 3.55 3.77
C LEU A 20 26.54 4.31 4.68
N ALA A 21 26.18 5.53 4.29
CA ALA A 21 25.10 6.26 4.92
C ALA A 21 23.84 5.39 4.86
N PRO A 22 23.10 5.21 5.96
CA PRO A 22 21.83 4.51 5.91
C PRO A 22 20.96 5.25 4.90
N THR A 23 20.35 4.51 3.96
CA THR A 23 19.32 5.06 3.06
C THR A 23 18.23 5.63 3.95
N SER A 24 18.18 6.95 4.06
CA SER A 24 17.20 7.64 4.88
C SER A 24 15.82 7.24 4.38
N ALA A 25 15.03 6.60 5.25
CA ALA A 25 13.61 6.48 5.01
C ALA A 25 13.11 7.89 4.67
N GLN A 26 12.45 8.05 3.51
CA GLN A 26 11.94 9.36 3.10
C GLN A 26 11.16 9.97 4.25
N VAL A 27 11.62 11.08 4.79
CA VAL A 27 11.01 11.76 5.92
C VAL A 27 9.60 12.19 5.53
N LEU A 28 8.64 11.94 6.40
CA LEU A 28 7.27 12.43 6.21
C LEU A 28 7.24 13.95 6.36
N THR A 29 6.75 14.63 5.33
CA THR A 29 6.45 16.06 5.40
C THR A 29 5.09 16.24 6.07
N ASN A 30 5.02 17.09 7.08
CA ASN A 30 3.75 17.48 7.72
C ASN A 30 3.17 18.70 6.99
N LEU A 31 2.01 18.52 6.39
CA LEU A 31 1.22 19.54 5.74
C LEU A 31 0.06 19.91 6.68
N LYS A 32 0.09 21.15 7.17
CA LYS A 32 -0.91 21.67 8.10
C LYS A 32 -1.96 22.50 7.39
N GLN A 33 -3.12 22.65 8.04
CA GLN A 33 -4.23 23.49 7.56
C GLN A 33 -4.72 23.08 6.14
N CYS A 34 -4.62 21.78 5.82
CA CYS A 34 -5.16 21.24 4.60
C CYS A 34 -6.69 21.38 4.56
N LYS A 35 -7.24 21.59 3.37
CA LYS A 35 -8.69 21.65 3.14
C LYS A 35 -9.08 20.59 2.15
N LEU A 36 -10.21 19.92 2.39
CA LEU A 36 -10.81 19.02 1.41
C LEU A 36 -11.35 19.84 0.23
N VAL A 37 -11.09 19.34 -0.99
CA VAL A 37 -11.67 19.90 -2.20
C VAL A 37 -12.85 19.03 -2.61
N ASP A 38 -14.01 19.64 -2.71
CA ASP A 38 -15.20 18.94 -3.21
C ASP A 38 -15.05 18.66 -4.70
N THR A 39 -15.00 17.37 -5.03
CA THR A 39 -14.91 16.87 -6.38
C THR A 39 -15.96 15.80 -6.58
N GLY A 40 -16.73 15.85 -7.64
CA GLY A 40 -17.77 14.84 -7.88
C GLY A 40 -17.25 13.40 -8.10
N TRP A 41 -15.95 13.13 -7.94
CA TRP A 41 -15.32 11.82 -8.14
C TRP A 41 -14.66 11.24 -6.88
N SER A 42 -14.63 11.98 -5.77
CA SER A 42 -13.99 11.53 -4.54
C SER A 42 -14.57 10.21 -4.02
N ASP A 43 -13.70 9.25 -3.75
CA ASP A 43 -14.01 8.01 -3.03
C ASP A 43 -13.55 8.17 -1.57
N GLY A 44 -13.98 7.29 -0.68
CA GLY A 44 -13.53 7.32 0.72
C GLY A 44 -12.02 7.09 0.90
N ASP A 45 -11.35 6.45 -0.07
CA ASP A 45 -9.90 6.20 -0.06
C ASP A 45 -9.13 6.94 -1.17
N SER A 46 -9.77 7.93 -1.82
CA SER A 46 -9.11 8.77 -2.83
C SER A 46 -9.87 10.08 -2.96
N PHE A 47 -9.24 11.18 -2.58
CA PHE A 47 -9.85 12.52 -2.57
C PHE A 47 -8.79 13.60 -2.79
N GLN A 48 -9.24 14.79 -3.19
CA GLN A 48 -8.36 15.92 -3.44
C GLN A 48 -8.29 16.83 -2.22
N ILE A 49 -7.09 17.32 -1.93
CA ILE A 49 -6.85 18.31 -0.89
C ILE A 49 -6.17 19.54 -1.46
N GLN A 50 -6.41 20.67 -0.83
CA GLN A 50 -5.73 21.92 -1.05
C GLN A 50 -4.84 22.25 0.14
N ILE A 51 -3.56 22.59 -0.14
CA ILE A 51 -2.57 22.98 0.88
C ILE A 51 -2.43 24.51 0.87
N SER A 52 -2.46 25.12 -0.33
CA SER A 52 -2.42 26.56 -0.57
C SER A 52 -3.25 26.88 -1.81
N GLU A 53 -3.48 28.17 -2.11
CA GLU A 53 -4.31 28.57 -3.25
C GLU A 53 -3.92 27.93 -4.58
N ALA A 54 -2.62 27.64 -4.78
CA ALA A 54 -2.10 27.05 -6.02
C ALA A 54 -1.71 25.56 -5.92
N GLN A 55 -1.85 24.92 -4.76
CA GLN A 55 -1.29 23.59 -4.54
C GLN A 55 -2.37 22.56 -4.17
N LEU A 56 -2.68 21.71 -5.15
CA LEU A 56 -3.65 20.63 -5.03
C LEU A 56 -2.94 19.26 -5.08
N HIS A 57 -3.35 18.34 -4.24
CA HIS A 57 -2.89 16.95 -4.27
C HIS A 57 -4.06 15.99 -4.15
N THR A 58 -3.99 14.90 -4.92
CA THR A 58 -4.89 13.76 -4.71
C THR A 58 -4.25 12.81 -3.72
N ILE A 59 -4.93 12.56 -2.62
CA ILE A 59 -4.46 11.74 -1.51
C ILE A 59 -5.06 10.33 -1.62
N ARG A 60 -4.25 9.33 -1.27
CA ARG A 60 -4.67 7.99 -0.92
C ARG A 60 -4.20 7.68 0.50
N PRO A 61 -5.10 7.49 1.46
CA PRO A 61 -4.71 7.15 2.83
C PRO A 61 -3.94 5.83 2.91
N TYR A 62 -2.93 5.78 3.79
CA TYR A 62 -2.25 4.53 4.13
C TYR A 62 -3.20 3.59 4.86
N GLY A 63 -3.14 2.31 4.55
CA GLY A 63 -3.75 1.24 5.33
C GLY A 63 -5.26 1.07 5.19
N SER A 64 -5.97 1.87 4.39
CA SER A 64 -7.41 1.73 4.19
C SER A 64 -7.81 1.60 2.73
N GLY A 65 -8.87 0.81 2.47
CA GLY A 65 -9.46 0.64 1.15
C GLY A 65 -10.97 0.61 1.23
N CYS A 66 -11.64 1.65 0.72
CA CYS A 66 -13.10 1.77 0.70
C CYS A 66 -13.72 1.05 -0.49
N ILE A 67 -14.99 0.72 -0.36
CA ILE A 67 -15.76 0.16 -1.47
C ILE A 67 -15.92 1.21 -2.57
N LYS A 68 -15.72 0.79 -3.80
CA LYS A 68 -15.85 1.64 -4.99
C LYS A 68 -17.33 1.94 -5.25
N TRP A 69 -17.71 3.21 -5.36
CA TRP A 69 -19.08 3.60 -5.68
C TRP A 69 -19.22 4.19 -7.10
N HIS A 70 -18.19 4.85 -7.62
CA HIS A 70 -18.12 5.24 -9.01
C HIS A 70 -17.54 4.10 -9.86
N VAL A 71 -18.38 3.45 -10.62
CA VAL A 71 -17.98 2.39 -11.55
C VAL A 71 -18.10 2.95 -12.96
N ARG A 72 -16.96 3.19 -13.60
CA ARG A 72 -16.86 3.82 -14.93
C ARG A 72 -16.50 2.83 -16.03
N ASP A 73 -15.75 1.79 -15.66
CA ASP A 73 -15.22 0.81 -16.58
C ASP A 73 -15.17 -0.60 -15.94
N ASP A 74 -14.72 -1.57 -16.72
CA ASP A 74 -14.57 -2.96 -16.28
C ASP A 74 -13.57 -3.12 -15.14
N THR A 75 -12.57 -2.24 -15.05
CA THR A 75 -11.58 -2.28 -13.96
C THR A 75 -12.23 -1.90 -12.64
N ASP A 76 -13.04 -0.84 -12.63
CA ASP A 76 -13.82 -0.45 -11.47
C ASP A 76 -14.84 -1.52 -11.09
N ALA A 77 -15.50 -2.14 -12.08
CA ALA A 77 -16.45 -3.23 -11.85
C ALA A 77 -15.79 -4.46 -11.19
N ARG A 78 -14.60 -4.85 -11.65
CA ARG A 78 -13.80 -5.93 -11.02
C ARG A 78 -13.38 -5.58 -9.59
N ARG A 79 -12.97 -4.35 -9.33
CA ARG A 79 -12.64 -3.88 -7.98
C ARG A 79 -13.84 -3.94 -7.05
N LEU A 80 -15.00 -3.47 -7.50
CA LEU A 80 -16.24 -3.54 -6.74
C LEU A 80 -16.63 -5.00 -6.43
N ARG A 81 -16.47 -5.92 -7.40
CA ARG A 81 -16.69 -7.35 -7.19
C ARG A 81 -15.77 -7.90 -6.11
N ALA A 82 -14.46 -7.68 -6.22
CA ALA A 82 -13.47 -8.14 -5.25
C ALA A 82 -13.73 -7.57 -3.84
N GLN A 83 -14.20 -6.32 -3.75
CA GLN A 83 -14.55 -5.70 -2.47
C GLN A 83 -15.80 -6.32 -1.85
N ARG A 84 -16.82 -6.66 -2.65
CA ARG A 84 -18.01 -7.38 -2.17
C ARG A 84 -17.65 -8.77 -1.65
N GLN A 85 -16.80 -9.51 -2.36
CA GLN A 85 -16.28 -10.82 -1.93
C GLN A 85 -15.48 -10.70 -0.63
N TYR A 86 -14.67 -9.65 -0.49
CA TYR A 86 -13.90 -9.41 0.73
C TYR A 86 -14.79 -9.26 1.96
N PHE A 87 -15.88 -8.51 1.84
CA PHE A 87 -16.84 -8.29 2.93
C PHE A 87 -17.87 -9.40 3.07
N GLY A 88 -17.91 -10.40 2.18
CA GLY A 88 -18.91 -11.47 2.21
C GLY A 88 -20.33 -10.99 1.94
N ILE A 89 -20.48 -10.01 1.04
CA ILE A 89 -21.78 -9.39 0.71
C ILE A 89 -22.18 -9.60 -0.76
N SER A 90 -21.56 -10.55 -1.47
CA SER A 90 -21.82 -10.78 -2.89
C SER A 90 -23.26 -11.28 -3.15
N GLU A 91 -23.86 -11.95 -2.18
CA GLU A 91 -25.22 -12.49 -2.24
C GLU A 91 -26.22 -11.71 -1.35
N TRP A 92 -25.96 -10.45 -1.10
CA TRP A 92 -26.85 -9.62 -0.30
C TRP A 92 -28.28 -9.64 -0.87
N ASP A 93 -29.23 -10.07 -0.06
CA ASP A 93 -30.63 -10.27 -0.39
C ASP A 93 -30.87 -11.18 -1.63
N GLY A 94 -29.95 -12.14 -1.88
CA GLY A 94 -30.11 -13.17 -2.92
C GLY A 94 -30.00 -12.66 -4.36
N SER A 95 -29.66 -11.39 -4.57
CA SER A 95 -29.55 -10.78 -5.90
C SER A 95 -28.21 -10.05 -6.08
N PRO A 96 -27.44 -10.38 -7.13
CA PRO A 96 -26.23 -9.62 -7.48
C PRO A 96 -26.49 -8.12 -7.69
N GLN A 97 -27.64 -7.75 -8.25
CA GLN A 97 -28.02 -6.36 -8.51
C GLN A 97 -28.21 -5.59 -7.19
N VAL A 98 -28.93 -6.17 -6.24
CA VAL A 98 -29.16 -5.58 -4.91
C VAL A 98 -27.83 -5.45 -4.18
N SER A 99 -26.99 -6.49 -4.20
CA SER A 99 -25.66 -6.47 -3.60
C SER A 99 -24.75 -5.38 -4.22
N ILE A 100 -24.77 -5.20 -5.53
CA ILE A 100 -23.99 -4.15 -6.21
C ILE A 100 -24.44 -2.76 -5.77
N GLN A 101 -25.77 -2.54 -5.74
CA GLN A 101 -26.32 -1.24 -5.35
C GLN A 101 -26.00 -0.93 -3.89
N ALA A 102 -26.21 -1.86 -2.99
CA ALA A 102 -25.92 -1.71 -1.57
C ALA A 102 -24.40 -1.48 -1.30
N ALA A 103 -23.53 -2.17 -2.05
CA ALA A 103 -22.08 -1.93 -1.97
C ALA A 103 -21.70 -0.51 -2.45
N LYS A 104 -22.33 0.00 -3.50
CA LYS A 104 -22.12 1.39 -3.94
C LYS A 104 -22.58 2.40 -2.90
N GLU A 105 -23.70 2.16 -2.25
CA GLU A 105 -24.22 3.01 -1.16
C GLU A 105 -23.26 3.03 0.05
N LEU A 106 -22.63 1.91 0.38
CA LEU A 106 -21.57 1.86 1.38
C LEU A 106 -20.33 2.67 0.97
N GLY A 107 -19.94 2.60 -0.29
CA GLY A 107 -18.85 3.40 -0.84
C GLY A 107 -19.15 4.90 -0.83
N GLU A 108 -20.38 5.28 -1.19
CA GLU A 108 -20.86 6.66 -1.10
C GLU A 108 -20.91 7.14 0.36
N SER A 109 -21.30 6.27 1.29
CA SER A 109 -21.28 6.56 2.72
C SER A 109 -19.86 6.82 3.22
N ALA A 110 -18.87 6.08 2.72
CA ALA A 110 -17.46 6.35 3.02
C ALA A 110 -17.00 7.72 2.51
N ALA A 111 -17.40 8.11 1.30
CA ALA A 111 -17.10 9.45 0.76
C ALA A 111 -17.77 10.57 1.57
N LYS A 112 -19.03 10.39 1.98
CA LYS A 112 -19.73 11.33 2.87
C LYS A 112 -19.07 11.44 4.24
N GLU A 113 -18.60 10.32 4.78
CA GLU A 113 -17.86 10.31 6.06
C GLU A 113 -16.55 11.09 5.95
N VAL A 114 -15.79 10.93 4.87
CA VAL A 114 -14.58 11.72 4.61
C VAL A 114 -14.92 13.21 4.54
N THR A 115 -15.97 13.58 3.83
CA THR A 115 -16.43 14.99 3.75
C THR A 115 -16.78 15.53 5.12
N SER A 116 -17.45 14.76 5.94
CA SER A 116 -17.80 15.14 7.31
C SER A 116 -16.59 15.28 8.22
N ALA A 117 -15.70 14.29 8.18
CA ALA A 117 -14.51 14.24 9.04
C ALA A 117 -13.47 15.34 8.69
N LEU A 118 -13.40 15.71 7.42
CA LEU A 118 -12.43 16.70 6.91
C LEU A 118 -13.06 18.09 6.65
N ARG A 119 -14.20 18.36 7.24
CA ARG A 119 -14.91 19.65 7.12
C ARG A 119 -14.12 20.83 7.66
N LYS A 120 -13.36 20.61 8.74
CA LYS A 120 -12.43 21.59 9.30
C LYS A 120 -11.03 21.39 8.73
N PRO A 121 -10.15 22.38 8.76
CA PRO A 121 -8.75 22.19 8.39
C PRO A 121 -8.10 21.05 9.18
N PHE A 122 -7.33 20.21 8.48
CA PHE A 122 -6.74 18.97 8.98
C PHE A 122 -5.25 18.87 8.65
N GLU A 123 -4.59 17.83 9.16
CA GLU A 123 -3.17 17.59 8.91
C GLU A 123 -2.96 16.37 8.01
N VAL A 124 -1.93 16.47 7.15
CA VAL A 124 -1.52 15.41 6.25
C VAL A 124 -0.02 15.16 6.38
N HIS A 125 0.37 13.90 6.61
CA HIS A 125 1.77 13.50 6.62
C HIS A 125 2.04 12.63 5.39
N THR A 126 2.92 13.08 4.51
CA THR A 126 3.24 12.39 3.27
C THR A 126 4.74 12.47 2.94
N ALA A 127 5.26 11.42 2.29
CA ALA A 127 6.55 11.45 1.63
C ALA A 127 6.40 11.62 0.11
N PHE A 128 5.22 12.02 -0.36
CA PHE A 128 4.88 12.15 -1.79
C PHE A 128 5.09 10.86 -2.60
N ALA A 129 5.04 9.69 -1.91
CA ALA A 129 5.15 8.41 -2.59
C ALA A 129 3.96 8.19 -3.53
N ASP A 130 4.25 7.79 -4.77
CA ASP A 130 3.25 7.54 -5.79
C ASP A 130 2.29 6.42 -5.37
N ALA A 131 1.00 6.74 -5.34
CA ALA A 131 -0.09 5.82 -5.02
C ALA A 131 -0.79 5.29 -6.29
N ARG A 132 -0.15 5.36 -7.45
CA ARG A 132 -0.66 4.89 -8.74
C ARG A 132 -2.06 5.40 -9.07
N GLY A 133 -2.15 6.69 -9.38
CA GLY A 133 -3.29 7.26 -10.08
C GLY A 133 -3.33 6.80 -11.54
N ASP A 134 -4.36 7.20 -12.27
CA ASP A 134 -4.24 7.24 -13.72
C ASP A 134 -3.17 8.27 -14.12
N GLY A 135 -2.65 8.17 -15.33
CA GLY A 135 -1.55 9.07 -15.78
C GLY A 135 -1.90 10.56 -15.74
N LYS A 136 -3.19 10.91 -15.63
CA LYS A 136 -3.72 12.26 -15.55
C LYS A 136 -3.83 12.76 -14.10
N TYR A 137 -4.14 11.86 -13.15
CA TYR A 137 -4.40 12.21 -11.75
C TYR A 137 -3.47 11.41 -10.83
N LYS A 138 -2.23 11.89 -10.68
CA LYS A 138 -1.25 11.30 -9.76
C LYS A 138 -1.77 11.40 -8.32
N ARG A 139 -1.80 10.26 -7.64
CA ARG A 139 -2.14 10.18 -6.22
C ARG A 139 -0.89 9.99 -5.38
N VAL A 140 -0.88 10.53 -4.18
CA VAL A 140 0.19 10.32 -3.21
C VAL A 140 -0.35 9.66 -1.95
N TYR A 141 0.44 8.72 -1.40
CA TYR A 141 0.10 8.12 -0.11
C TYR A 141 0.30 9.10 1.02
N ALA A 142 -0.63 9.11 1.98
CA ALA A 142 -0.53 9.96 3.16
C ALA A 142 -1.24 9.35 4.38
N PHE A 143 -0.78 9.77 5.57
CA PHE A 143 -1.61 9.74 6.78
C PHE A 143 -2.44 11.01 6.82
N VAL A 144 -3.69 10.89 7.21
CA VAL A 144 -4.62 12.02 7.31
C VAL A 144 -5.17 12.04 8.73
N THR A 145 -4.92 13.14 9.43
CA THR A 145 -5.38 13.34 10.81
C THR A 145 -6.42 14.45 10.80
N THR A 146 -7.63 14.14 11.30
CA THR A 146 -8.73 15.10 11.39
C THR A 146 -8.41 16.25 12.34
N ALA A 147 -9.23 17.30 12.33
CA ALA A 147 -9.10 18.42 13.28
C ALA A 147 -9.25 17.98 14.75
N GLU A 148 -9.92 16.88 14.99
CA GLU A 148 -10.12 16.27 16.31
C GLU A 148 -8.98 15.31 16.72
N GLY A 149 -7.95 15.13 15.85
CA GLY A 149 -6.79 14.29 16.11
C GLY A 149 -7.00 12.80 15.77
N GLU A 150 -8.09 12.43 15.09
CA GLU A 150 -8.35 11.04 14.68
C GLU A 150 -7.61 10.68 13.39
N ASP A 151 -7.08 9.46 13.31
CA ASP A 151 -6.60 8.85 12.05
C ASP A 151 -7.80 8.52 11.16
N LEU A 152 -7.83 9.08 9.95
CA LEU A 152 -8.96 8.90 9.03
C LEU A 152 -9.12 7.44 8.60
N SER A 153 -8.03 6.70 8.39
CA SER A 153 -8.08 5.28 8.03
C SER A 153 -8.68 4.43 9.14
N GLU A 154 -8.24 4.66 10.38
CA GLU A 154 -8.83 4.03 11.57
C GLU A 154 -10.33 4.32 11.66
N ARG A 155 -10.72 5.58 11.51
CA ARG A 155 -12.12 6.02 11.58
C ARG A 155 -13.00 5.28 10.56
N LEU A 156 -12.58 5.23 9.30
CA LEU A 156 -13.34 4.56 8.24
C LEU A 156 -13.45 3.05 8.47
N ILE A 157 -12.38 2.40 8.94
CA ILE A 157 -12.38 0.97 9.25
C ILE A 157 -13.27 0.69 10.45
N ARG A 158 -13.22 1.51 11.49
CA ARG A 158 -14.05 1.39 12.70
C ARG A 158 -15.55 1.50 12.38
N LEU A 159 -15.91 2.32 11.38
CA LEU A 159 -17.27 2.46 10.88
C LEU A 159 -17.67 1.34 9.88
N GLY A 160 -16.80 0.38 9.60
CA GLY A 160 -17.04 -0.69 8.63
C GLY A 160 -17.21 -0.18 7.19
N LEU A 161 -16.69 1.02 6.88
CA LEU A 161 -16.75 1.65 5.57
C LEU A 161 -15.49 1.42 4.75
N ALA A 162 -14.44 0.91 5.38
CA ALA A 162 -13.19 0.52 4.75
C ALA A 162 -12.68 -0.80 5.31
N ARG A 163 -11.83 -1.48 4.55
CA ARG A 163 -11.04 -2.63 4.99
C ARG A 163 -9.62 -2.19 5.33
N ALA A 164 -8.96 -2.89 6.25
CA ALA A 164 -7.52 -2.72 6.54
C ALA A 164 -6.71 -3.28 5.37
N PHE A 165 -6.40 -2.45 4.38
CA PHE A 165 -5.87 -2.86 3.10
C PHE A 165 -4.95 -1.80 2.47
N GLY A 166 -4.00 -2.26 1.67
CA GLY A 166 -3.14 -1.41 0.85
C GLY A 166 -1.73 -1.28 1.40
N VAL A 167 -1.16 -0.10 1.28
CA VAL A 167 0.21 0.20 1.68
C VAL A 167 0.23 0.72 3.12
N TYR A 168 1.17 0.20 3.90
CA TYR A 168 1.40 0.62 5.28
C TYR A 168 2.79 1.25 5.38
N ARG A 169 2.94 2.17 6.31
CA ARG A 169 4.20 2.87 6.59
C ARG A 169 4.33 3.13 8.07
N GLU A 170 5.54 3.38 8.54
CA GLU A 170 5.80 3.91 9.87
C GLU A 170 5.02 5.22 10.07
N ARG A 171 4.30 5.30 11.19
CA ARG A 171 3.47 6.47 11.53
C ARG A 171 4.31 7.66 11.96
N PRO A 172 3.80 8.89 11.81
CA PRO A 172 4.46 10.08 12.36
C PRO A 172 4.76 9.97 13.86
N ALA A 173 3.94 9.23 14.60
CA ALA A 173 4.09 8.99 16.04
C ALA A 173 5.09 7.86 16.38
N GLY A 174 5.81 7.28 15.41
CA GLY A 174 6.90 6.33 15.61
C GLY A 174 6.51 4.86 15.75
N SER A 175 5.25 4.46 15.50
CA SER A 175 4.91 3.03 15.40
C SER A 175 5.27 2.48 14.03
N SER A 176 5.84 1.27 13.99
CA SER A 176 6.28 0.64 12.74
C SER A 176 5.11 0.41 11.76
N ALA A 177 5.43 0.19 10.48
CA ALA A 177 4.43 -0.15 9.46
C ALA A 177 3.66 -1.44 9.82
N ASN A 178 4.33 -2.41 10.45
CA ASN A 178 3.70 -3.67 10.87
C ASN A 178 2.76 -3.45 12.07
N ASP A 179 3.16 -2.65 13.04
CA ASP A 179 2.30 -2.32 14.19
C ASP A 179 1.06 -1.56 13.73
N TYR A 180 1.22 -0.60 12.82
CA TYR A 180 0.08 0.11 12.26
C TYR A 180 -0.86 -0.81 11.48
N ARG A 181 -0.32 -1.76 10.72
CA ARG A 181 -1.12 -2.76 10.03
C ARG A 181 -1.90 -3.64 11.01
N ALA A 182 -1.22 -4.18 12.02
CA ALA A 182 -1.84 -5.01 13.03
C ALA A 182 -2.95 -4.25 13.76
N PHE A 183 -2.68 -3.01 14.15
CA PHE A 183 -3.67 -2.13 14.77
C PHE A 183 -4.92 -1.95 13.90
N LEU A 184 -4.77 -1.61 12.61
CA LEU A 184 -5.92 -1.45 11.72
C LEU A 184 -6.69 -2.76 11.47
N GLN A 185 -5.99 -3.90 11.42
CA GLN A 185 -6.62 -5.22 11.34
C GLN A 185 -7.43 -5.56 12.60
N ASP A 186 -6.94 -5.18 13.78
CA ASP A 186 -7.68 -5.35 15.03
C ASP A 186 -8.93 -4.46 15.06
N VAL A 187 -8.83 -3.21 14.60
CA VAL A 187 -9.99 -2.31 14.46
C VAL A 187 -11.03 -2.89 13.49
N GLU A 188 -10.59 -3.45 12.36
CA GLU A 188 -11.46 -4.12 11.39
C GLU A 188 -12.18 -5.33 12.02
N LEU A 189 -11.44 -6.17 12.74
CA LEU A 189 -12.00 -7.33 13.43
C LEU A 189 -13.07 -6.93 14.46
N GLN A 190 -12.84 -5.84 15.20
CA GLN A 190 -13.83 -5.31 16.15
C GLN A 190 -15.08 -4.81 15.43
N SER A 191 -14.93 -4.12 14.30
CA SER A 191 -16.07 -3.67 13.48
C SER A 191 -16.87 -4.84 12.91
N ALA A 192 -16.16 -5.87 12.46
CA ALA A 192 -16.74 -7.10 11.97
C ALA A 192 -17.55 -7.83 13.06
N LYS A 193 -16.98 -7.99 14.26
CA LYS A 193 -17.67 -8.60 15.42
C LYS A 193 -18.95 -7.83 15.83
N ARG A 194 -18.97 -6.53 15.66
CA ARG A 194 -20.11 -5.67 15.99
C ARG A 194 -21.13 -5.59 14.86
N GLY A 195 -20.83 -6.13 13.68
CA GLY A 195 -21.70 -6.02 12.51
C GLY A 195 -21.94 -4.57 12.07
N ILE A 196 -20.86 -3.77 12.00
CA ILE A 196 -20.95 -2.34 11.65
C ILE A 196 -20.66 -2.14 10.16
N GLY A 197 -21.40 -1.24 9.50
CA GLY A 197 -21.19 -0.87 8.11
C GLY A 197 -21.38 -2.07 7.17
N ALA A 198 -20.39 -2.36 6.32
CA ALA A 198 -20.41 -3.50 5.41
C ALA A 198 -20.55 -4.85 6.13
N TRP A 199 -20.06 -4.96 7.37
CA TRP A 199 -20.11 -6.18 8.16
C TRP A 199 -21.52 -6.53 8.68
N ALA A 200 -22.45 -5.57 8.66
CA ALA A 200 -23.82 -5.79 9.10
C ALA A 200 -24.58 -6.81 8.22
N LYS A 201 -24.14 -7.03 7.00
CA LYS A 201 -24.78 -7.89 6.01
C LYS A 201 -23.86 -9.01 5.51
N THR A 202 -22.73 -9.23 6.18
CA THR A 202 -21.80 -10.30 5.84
C THR A 202 -22.44 -11.68 6.00
N ASN A 203 -22.39 -12.46 4.96
CA ASN A 203 -22.66 -13.90 5.04
C ASN A 203 -21.39 -14.61 5.54
N TRP A 204 -21.37 -14.92 6.83
CA TRP A 204 -20.21 -15.50 7.50
C TRP A 204 -19.89 -16.93 7.04
N ASP A 205 -20.89 -17.68 6.57
CA ASP A 205 -20.71 -19.05 6.07
C ASP A 205 -20.04 -19.05 4.69
N LEU A 206 -20.36 -18.08 3.87
CA LEU A 206 -19.78 -17.92 2.52
C LEU A 206 -18.49 -17.13 2.49
N LEU A 207 -18.21 -16.29 3.48
CA LEU A 207 -17.06 -15.39 3.51
C LEU A 207 -15.72 -16.09 3.24
N PRO A 208 -15.38 -17.25 3.83
CA PRO A 208 -14.12 -17.93 3.56
C PRO A 208 -13.96 -18.32 2.09
N LYS A 209 -15.04 -18.81 1.47
CA LYS A 209 -15.09 -19.20 0.05
C LYS A 209 -14.97 -17.98 -0.85
N GLU A 210 -15.71 -16.91 -0.56
CA GLU A 210 -15.65 -15.66 -1.33
C GLU A 210 -14.26 -15.03 -1.32
N ARG A 211 -13.61 -14.98 -0.16
CA ARG A 211 -12.23 -14.49 -0.04
C ARG A 211 -11.21 -15.38 -0.75
N GLN A 212 -11.46 -16.69 -0.79
CA GLN A 212 -10.62 -17.59 -1.58
C GLN A 212 -10.78 -17.32 -3.07
N THR A 213 -12.01 -17.18 -3.55
CA THR A 213 -12.32 -16.86 -4.96
C THR A 213 -11.71 -15.53 -5.36
N GLU A 214 -11.85 -14.48 -4.54
CA GLU A 214 -11.25 -13.17 -4.80
C GLU A 214 -9.73 -13.25 -4.98
N ARG A 215 -9.05 -14.01 -4.13
CA ARG A 215 -7.60 -14.20 -4.25
C ARG A 215 -7.22 -14.94 -5.53
N GLN A 216 -7.96 -15.99 -5.89
CA GLN A 216 -7.71 -16.76 -7.10
C GLN A 216 -7.95 -15.91 -8.36
N GLU A 217 -9.04 -15.19 -8.43
CA GLU A 217 -9.35 -14.28 -9.54
C GLU A 217 -8.32 -13.16 -9.67
N THR A 218 -7.86 -12.59 -8.58
CA THR A 218 -6.81 -11.57 -8.56
C THR A 218 -5.49 -12.15 -9.09
N GLU A 219 -5.14 -13.38 -8.71
CA GLU A 219 -3.95 -14.08 -9.21
C GLU A 219 -4.08 -14.37 -10.71
N GLU A 220 -5.21 -14.91 -11.16
CA GLU A 220 -5.47 -15.19 -12.58
C GLU A 220 -5.44 -13.93 -13.45
N LEU A 221 -6.08 -12.84 -12.98
CA LEU A 221 -6.04 -11.56 -13.67
C LEU A 221 -4.61 -11.00 -13.74
N GLY A 222 -3.83 -11.17 -12.68
CA GLY A 222 -2.42 -10.79 -12.67
C GLY A 222 -1.60 -11.58 -13.69
N LEU A 223 -1.88 -12.87 -13.83
CA LEU A 223 -1.25 -13.74 -14.83
C LEU A 223 -1.70 -13.38 -16.25
N ALA A 224 -3.00 -13.17 -16.46
CA ALA A 224 -3.58 -12.84 -17.76
C ALA A 224 -3.19 -11.45 -18.27
N ALA A 225 -3.13 -10.46 -17.38
CA ALA A 225 -2.68 -9.10 -17.69
C ALA A 225 -1.19 -9.05 -18.08
N GLY A 226 -0.50 -10.22 -17.99
CA GLY A 226 0.94 -10.26 -18.09
C GLY A 226 1.49 -9.24 -17.10
N GLN A 227 1.56 -9.58 -15.82
CA GLN A 227 2.40 -8.77 -14.92
C GLN A 227 3.66 -8.48 -15.71
N PRO A 228 4.14 -7.22 -15.81
CA PRO A 228 5.23 -6.90 -16.70
C PRO A 228 6.35 -7.90 -16.41
N LYS A 229 6.43 -8.93 -17.28
CA LYS A 229 7.42 -9.98 -17.12
C LYS A 229 8.75 -9.30 -17.32
N LEU A 230 9.63 -9.49 -16.36
CA LEU A 230 11.02 -9.20 -16.62
C LEU A 230 11.40 -9.81 -17.97
N GLN A 231 12.00 -8.98 -18.83
CA GLN A 231 12.52 -9.50 -20.08
C GLN A 231 13.46 -10.68 -19.79
N PRO A 232 13.42 -11.76 -20.57
CA PRO A 232 14.31 -12.90 -20.37
C PRO A 232 15.75 -12.42 -20.24
N GLY A 233 16.43 -12.81 -19.14
CA GLY A 233 17.80 -12.38 -18.84
C GLY A 233 17.96 -11.11 -18.01
N LYS A 234 16.93 -10.29 -17.82
CA LYS A 234 17.00 -9.15 -16.90
C LYS A 234 16.89 -9.64 -15.46
N LYS A 235 17.91 -9.36 -14.66
CA LYS A 235 17.91 -9.63 -13.23
C LYS A 235 17.69 -8.35 -12.45
N ILE A 236 17.06 -8.48 -11.29
CA ILE A 236 16.77 -7.39 -10.36
C ILE A 236 17.60 -7.57 -9.09
N ASN A 237 18.31 -6.53 -8.71
CA ASN A 237 18.99 -6.50 -7.43
C ASN A 237 17.99 -6.01 -6.34
N PRO A 238 17.56 -6.87 -5.41
CA PRO A 238 16.58 -6.50 -4.41
C PRO A 238 17.08 -5.41 -3.47
N ASN A 239 18.40 -5.17 -3.39
CA ASN A 239 18.98 -4.13 -2.54
C ASN A 239 18.88 -2.72 -3.14
N THR A 240 18.89 -2.60 -4.47
CA THR A 240 18.98 -1.31 -5.17
C THR A 240 17.77 -1.00 -6.04
N ALA A 241 17.00 -2.03 -6.42
CA ALA A 241 15.87 -1.88 -7.33
C ALA A 241 14.82 -0.89 -6.80
N ALA A 242 14.31 -0.05 -7.69
CA ALA A 242 13.15 0.78 -7.38
C ALA A 242 11.91 -0.10 -7.13
N ARG A 243 10.92 0.46 -6.43
CA ARG A 243 9.67 -0.26 -6.14
C ARG A 243 9.02 -0.85 -7.39
N ASP A 244 8.96 -0.05 -8.46
CA ASP A 244 8.34 -0.48 -9.73
C ASP A 244 9.11 -1.62 -10.40
N GLU A 245 10.44 -1.68 -10.24
CA GLU A 245 11.24 -2.80 -10.69
C GLU A 245 10.98 -4.07 -9.88
N LEU A 246 10.83 -3.93 -8.56
CA LEU A 246 10.48 -5.06 -7.68
C LEU A 246 9.10 -5.65 -8.01
N LEU A 247 8.17 -4.82 -8.48
CA LEU A 247 6.84 -5.27 -8.93
C LEU A 247 6.86 -6.09 -10.21
N LEU A 248 7.96 -6.06 -10.96
CA LEU A 248 8.19 -6.93 -12.13
C LEU A 248 8.50 -8.38 -11.72
N LEU A 249 8.90 -8.60 -10.46
CA LEU A 249 9.24 -9.93 -9.93
C LEU A 249 7.97 -10.79 -9.77
N PRO A 250 8.00 -12.07 -10.15
CA PRO A 250 6.84 -12.95 -10.08
C PRO A 250 6.39 -13.16 -8.62
N GLY A 251 5.13 -12.82 -8.33
CA GLY A 251 4.55 -12.95 -6.99
C GLY A 251 4.91 -11.83 -6.01
N VAL A 252 5.58 -10.78 -6.46
CA VAL A 252 5.83 -9.58 -5.68
C VAL A 252 4.76 -8.54 -5.98
N GLY A 253 3.82 -8.38 -5.06
CA GLY A 253 2.85 -7.29 -5.07
C GLY A 253 3.37 -6.04 -4.35
N GLU A 254 2.57 -4.97 -4.33
CA GLU A 254 2.93 -3.67 -3.74
C GLU A 254 3.40 -3.79 -2.29
N MET A 255 2.70 -4.57 -1.48
CA MET A 255 3.07 -4.78 -0.08
C MET A 255 4.41 -5.51 0.06
N THR A 256 4.61 -6.57 -0.74
CA THR A 256 5.86 -7.34 -0.72
C THR A 256 7.03 -6.50 -1.22
N ALA A 257 6.84 -5.69 -2.28
CA ALA A 257 7.86 -4.76 -2.76
C ALA A 257 8.29 -3.75 -1.70
N ASN A 258 7.34 -3.16 -0.98
CA ASN A 258 7.65 -2.24 0.12
C ASN A 258 8.39 -2.93 1.27
N ARG A 259 7.99 -4.17 1.64
CA ARG A 259 8.67 -4.96 2.67
C ARG A 259 10.09 -5.34 2.26
N ILE A 260 10.31 -5.68 0.97
CA ILE A 260 11.67 -5.90 0.45
C ILE A 260 12.50 -4.64 0.65
N ILE A 261 11.98 -3.46 0.30
CA ILE A 261 12.70 -2.19 0.47
C ILE A 261 13.03 -1.92 1.94
N GLN A 262 12.11 -2.21 2.84
CA GLN A 262 12.30 -2.00 4.28
C GLN A 262 13.27 -2.98 4.92
N ALA A 263 13.34 -4.22 4.40
CA ALA A 263 14.17 -5.29 4.96
C ALA A 263 15.61 -5.31 4.41
N ARG A 264 15.98 -4.37 3.56
CA ARG A 264 17.36 -4.25 3.04
C ARG A 264 18.38 -4.00 4.15
N PRO A 265 19.62 -4.49 4.04
CA PRO A 265 20.21 -5.20 2.89
C PRO A 265 20.09 -6.74 2.95
N PHE A 266 20.03 -7.38 1.78
CA PHE A 266 20.09 -8.84 1.62
C PHE A 266 21.48 -9.25 1.14
N ARG A 267 22.08 -10.25 1.77
CA ARG A 267 23.38 -10.80 1.38
C ARG A 267 23.24 -11.98 0.42
N GLN A 268 22.16 -12.71 0.54
CA GLN A 268 21.85 -13.89 -0.26
C GLN A 268 20.34 -14.00 -0.50
N ALA A 269 19.94 -14.78 -1.50
CA ALA A 269 18.52 -14.93 -1.86
C ALA A 269 17.66 -15.48 -0.70
N LYS A 270 18.22 -16.32 0.16
CA LYS A 270 17.52 -16.86 1.33
C LYS A 270 17.12 -15.80 2.36
N ASP A 271 17.81 -14.67 2.41
CA ASP A 271 17.48 -13.60 3.34
C ASP A 271 16.09 -13.00 3.03
N LEU A 272 15.62 -13.14 1.79
CA LEU A 272 14.26 -12.74 1.40
C LEU A 272 13.17 -13.56 2.10
N LEU A 273 13.47 -14.73 2.65
CA LEU A 273 12.51 -15.49 3.47
C LEU A 273 12.11 -14.77 4.76
N ASN A 274 12.92 -13.81 5.22
CA ASN A 274 12.60 -12.96 6.36
C ASN A 274 11.60 -11.84 6.00
N VAL A 275 11.30 -11.68 4.70
CA VAL A 275 10.29 -10.71 4.24
C VAL A 275 8.92 -11.35 4.29
N GLU A 276 8.03 -10.79 5.09
CA GLU A 276 6.66 -11.28 5.18
C GLU A 276 5.97 -11.26 3.81
N GLY A 277 5.39 -12.40 3.41
CA GLY A 277 4.80 -12.61 2.09
C GLY A 277 5.74 -13.32 1.10
N ILE A 278 7.00 -13.57 1.47
CA ILE A 278 7.92 -14.39 0.68
C ILE A 278 8.15 -15.73 1.40
N GLY A 279 7.42 -16.74 0.97
CA GLY A 279 7.65 -18.12 1.42
C GLY A 279 8.61 -18.88 0.48
N PRO A 280 8.96 -20.16 0.83
CA PRO A 280 9.89 -20.96 0.01
C PRO A 280 9.47 -21.07 -1.46
N LYS A 281 8.20 -21.30 -1.75
CA LYS A 281 7.66 -21.37 -3.13
C LYS A 281 7.77 -20.03 -3.86
N THR A 282 7.60 -18.91 -3.15
CA THR A 282 7.77 -17.59 -3.75
C THR A 282 9.24 -17.33 -4.03
N LEU A 283 10.13 -17.64 -3.10
CA LEU A 283 11.58 -17.51 -3.29
C LEU A 283 12.09 -18.34 -4.48
N GLU A 284 11.63 -19.57 -4.63
CA GLU A 284 11.98 -20.44 -5.75
C GLU A 284 11.62 -19.78 -7.10
N ARG A 285 10.44 -19.16 -7.21
CA ARG A 285 10.00 -18.40 -8.39
C ARG A 285 10.80 -17.12 -8.63
N LEU A 286 11.24 -16.46 -7.55
CA LEU A 286 12.02 -15.22 -7.62
C LEU A 286 13.48 -15.48 -8.02
N ASN A 287 14.07 -16.57 -7.55
CA ASN A 287 15.50 -16.85 -7.63
C ASN A 287 16.10 -16.68 -9.04
N PRO A 288 15.46 -17.11 -10.15
CA PRO A 288 15.99 -16.90 -11.51
C PRO A 288 16.12 -15.43 -11.90
N PHE A 289 15.39 -14.54 -11.25
CA PHE A 289 15.31 -13.11 -11.56
C PHE A 289 16.09 -12.22 -10.58
N LEU A 290 16.71 -12.82 -9.57
CA LEU A 290 17.47 -12.07 -8.58
C LEU A 290 18.92 -11.89 -8.99
N GLN A 291 19.45 -10.70 -8.74
CA GLN A 291 20.86 -10.39 -8.76
C GLN A 291 21.28 -9.95 -7.36
N LEU A 292 22.02 -10.82 -6.69
CA LEU A 292 22.63 -10.53 -5.39
C LEU A 292 24.14 -10.61 -5.52
N PRO A 293 24.89 -9.94 -4.62
CA PRO A 293 26.36 -9.96 -4.62
C PRO A 293 26.92 -11.36 -4.64
#